data_e73a4851c5232618cc29ba2b07b171fe
#
_entry.id   e73a4851c5232618cc29ba2b07b171fe
#
_cell.length_a   1.000
_cell.length_b   1.000
_cell.length_c   1.000
_cell.angle_alpha   90.00
_cell.angle_beta   90.00
_cell.angle_gamma   90.00
#
_symmetry.space_group_name_H-M   'P 1'
#
loop_
_entity.id
_entity.type
_entity.pdbx_description
1 polymer ?
#
loop_
_entity_poly.entity_id
_entity_poly.type
_entity_poly.pdbx_seq_one_letter_code
_entity_poly.pdbx_strand_id
1 'polypeptide(L)'
;MRSMLSRVSIPALLLSAAFGQPPGNQDPADLLRQGQALMRLGNEAEAIMLYRHALQLTPDSYPANEAAGVAFDLHGDYADARAAFAKAIQVSSGANRIRALRDMALSYGFAGGCQGGVPYDQQAYDQELALKDFYNAGEVADELARVCIDNGDLDTAYQWYKTGYDAGLRQPDIPPDRKDLWEFRWEHAQARIAARRGDKAAAQQHVAAAQSILAKGDNPQQEQFLPYLLGYVAFYSGDYQTALAQFQKSPLDDAFIFCMTAQTLEKLGDKSQAMDYYRKALAFTAHNPPVAYGKPLARKKL
;
A
#
# COMPACT_ATOMS: atom_id res chain seq x y z
N MET A 1 -2.03 26.40 56.07
CA MET A 1 -2.70 26.31 54.78
C MET A 1 -2.33 24.95 54.18
N ARG A 2 -3.25 23.98 54.19
CA ARG A 2 -3.03 22.62 53.66
C ARG A 2 -3.48 22.61 52.22
N SER A 3 -2.58 22.28 51.26
CA SER A 3 -2.90 22.06 49.86
C SER A 3 -3.45 20.66 49.68
N MET A 4 -4.70 20.58 49.20
CA MET A 4 -5.34 19.33 48.77
C MET A 4 -4.83 19.00 47.36
N LEU A 5 -4.08 17.91 47.24
CA LEU A 5 -3.79 17.27 45.97
C LEU A 5 -4.95 16.34 45.60
N SER A 6 -5.76 16.74 44.63
CA SER A 6 -6.82 15.94 44.07
C SER A 6 -6.19 14.81 43.25
N ARG A 7 -6.37 13.56 43.68
CA ARG A 7 -6.02 12.36 42.90
C ARG A 7 -7.13 12.12 41.85
N VAL A 8 -6.83 12.34 40.58
CA VAL A 8 -7.69 11.87 39.52
C VAL A 8 -7.44 10.38 39.31
N SER A 9 -8.40 9.57 39.78
CA SER A 9 -8.43 8.14 39.52
C SER A 9 -8.93 7.90 38.12
N ILE A 10 -8.06 7.41 37.24
CA ILE A 10 -8.46 6.90 35.91
C ILE A 10 -9.07 5.51 36.14
N PRO A 11 -10.31 5.25 35.74
CA PRO A 11 -10.87 3.91 35.86
C PRO A 11 -10.14 2.97 34.90
N ALA A 12 -9.49 1.95 35.45
CA ALA A 12 -9.02 0.79 34.69
C ALA A 12 -10.26 0.08 34.11
N LEU A 13 -10.56 0.32 32.85
CA LEU A 13 -11.61 -0.38 32.11
C LEU A 13 -11.15 -1.83 31.92
N LEU A 14 -11.89 -2.70 32.57
CA LEU A 14 -11.89 -4.14 32.54
C LEU A 14 -11.76 -4.71 31.12
N LEU A 15 -10.56 -5.15 30.74
CA LEU A 15 -10.29 -6.03 29.60
C LEU A 15 -10.28 -7.51 30.03
N SER A 16 -11.15 -7.89 30.98
CA SER A 16 -11.15 -9.23 31.56
C SER A 16 -12.45 -9.99 31.31
N ALA A 17 -12.94 -10.04 30.06
CA ALA A 17 -14.15 -10.84 29.76
C ALA A 17 -14.10 -11.63 28.43
N ALA A 18 -12.94 -11.81 27.79
CA ALA A 18 -12.86 -12.51 26.50
C ALA A 18 -12.33 -13.96 26.57
N PHE A 19 -11.87 -14.44 27.73
CA PHE A 19 -11.25 -15.77 27.85
C PHE A 19 -12.11 -16.83 28.55
N GLY A 20 -13.44 -16.65 28.57
CA GLY A 20 -14.33 -17.52 29.39
C GLY A 20 -15.37 -18.31 28.64
N GLN A 21 -15.43 -18.33 27.30
CA GLN A 21 -16.36 -19.22 26.58
C GLN A 21 -15.66 -20.54 26.18
N PRO A 22 -16.33 -21.69 26.32
CA PRO A 22 -15.77 -22.95 25.85
C PRO A 22 -15.55 -22.91 24.32
N PRO A 23 -14.53 -23.59 23.78
CA PRO A 23 -14.07 -23.46 22.38
C PRO A 23 -15.06 -23.98 21.32
N GLY A 24 -16.31 -24.22 21.66
CA GLY A 24 -17.30 -24.86 20.78
C GLY A 24 -18.38 -23.95 20.18
N ASN A 25 -18.44 -22.65 20.50
CA ASN A 25 -19.59 -21.82 20.09
C ASN A 25 -19.24 -20.35 19.76
N GLN A 26 -18.03 -20.07 19.26
CA GLN A 26 -17.71 -18.72 18.81
C GLN A 26 -18.19 -18.53 17.38
N ASP A 27 -19.00 -17.47 17.14
CA ASP A 27 -19.44 -17.10 15.80
C ASP A 27 -18.20 -16.66 14.96
N PRO A 28 -17.94 -17.29 13.80
CA PRO A 28 -16.83 -16.88 12.93
C PRO A 28 -16.84 -15.38 12.58
N ALA A 29 -18.03 -14.77 12.44
CA ALA A 29 -18.15 -13.35 12.20
C ALA A 29 -17.67 -12.49 13.37
N ASP A 30 -17.86 -12.96 14.62
CA ASP A 30 -17.33 -12.29 15.81
C ASP A 30 -15.81 -12.38 15.88
N LEU A 31 -15.24 -13.52 15.55
CA LEU A 31 -13.78 -13.70 15.45
C LEU A 31 -13.17 -12.74 14.43
N LEU A 32 -13.80 -12.60 13.26
CA LEU A 32 -13.35 -11.66 12.24
C LEU A 32 -13.41 -10.21 12.73
N ARG A 33 -14.51 -9.79 13.38
CA ARG A 33 -14.62 -8.43 13.91
C ARG A 33 -13.58 -8.13 14.99
N GLN A 34 -13.34 -9.07 15.90
CA GLN A 34 -12.32 -8.94 16.94
C GLN A 34 -10.92 -8.87 16.33
N GLY A 35 -10.61 -9.75 15.37
CA GLY A 35 -9.35 -9.74 14.63
C GLY A 35 -9.10 -8.40 13.91
N GLN A 36 -10.11 -7.86 13.24
CA GLN A 36 -10.03 -6.54 12.61
C GLN A 36 -9.77 -5.40 13.61
N ALA A 37 -10.36 -5.47 14.81
CA ALA A 37 -10.08 -4.49 15.87
C ALA A 37 -8.62 -4.59 16.34
N LEU A 38 -8.09 -5.79 16.51
CA LEU A 38 -6.69 -6.02 16.86
C LEU A 38 -5.73 -5.54 15.77
N MET A 39 -6.04 -5.79 14.51
CA MET A 39 -5.24 -5.29 13.37
C MET A 39 -5.12 -3.76 13.38
N ARG A 40 -6.23 -3.04 13.65
CA ARG A 40 -6.19 -1.56 13.76
C ARG A 40 -5.31 -1.06 14.91
N LEU A 41 -5.12 -1.87 15.94
CA LEU A 41 -4.24 -1.58 17.07
C LEU A 41 -2.79 -2.04 16.83
N GLY A 42 -2.50 -2.68 15.70
CA GLY A 42 -1.20 -3.25 15.40
C GLY A 42 -0.90 -4.58 16.08
N ASN A 43 -1.89 -5.20 16.72
CA ASN A 43 -1.76 -6.50 17.41
C ASN A 43 -1.95 -7.65 16.40
N GLU A 44 -1.01 -7.75 15.45
CA GLU A 44 -1.09 -8.67 14.32
C GLU A 44 -1.12 -10.15 14.75
N ALA A 45 -0.30 -10.53 15.73
CA ALA A 45 -0.19 -11.92 16.20
C ALA A 45 -1.51 -12.42 16.80
N GLU A 46 -2.15 -11.61 17.65
CA GLU A 46 -3.43 -11.95 18.26
C GLU A 46 -4.56 -11.98 17.22
N ALA A 47 -4.55 -11.06 16.25
CA ALA A 47 -5.50 -11.07 15.15
C ALA A 47 -5.38 -12.35 14.30
N ILE A 48 -4.17 -12.78 14.00
CA ILE A 48 -3.88 -14.02 13.27
C ILE A 48 -4.44 -15.26 14.00
N MET A 49 -4.33 -15.32 15.32
CA MET A 49 -4.92 -16.43 16.08
C MET A 49 -6.44 -16.49 15.90
N LEU A 50 -7.13 -15.34 15.95
CA LEU A 50 -8.57 -15.28 15.72
C LEU A 50 -8.96 -15.65 14.29
N TYR A 51 -8.20 -15.19 13.30
CA TYR A 51 -8.47 -15.52 11.90
C TYR A 51 -8.22 -17.00 11.60
N ARG A 52 -7.16 -17.60 12.16
CA ARG A 52 -6.93 -19.06 12.06
C ARG A 52 -8.09 -19.85 12.67
N HIS A 53 -8.64 -19.39 13.80
CA HIS A 53 -9.82 -20.04 14.41
C HIS A 53 -11.06 -19.87 13.54
N ALA A 54 -11.31 -18.68 12.96
CA ALA A 54 -12.40 -18.46 12.02
C ALA A 54 -12.30 -19.39 10.80
N LEU A 55 -11.08 -19.58 10.26
CA LEU A 55 -10.80 -20.48 9.14
C LEU A 55 -11.03 -21.97 9.49
N GLN A 56 -10.76 -22.39 10.74
CA GLN A 56 -11.08 -23.74 11.19
C GLN A 56 -12.59 -24.01 11.20
N LEU A 57 -13.39 -23.00 11.57
CA LEU A 57 -14.84 -23.09 11.60
C LEU A 57 -15.48 -22.95 10.20
N THR A 58 -14.91 -22.10 9.36
CA THR A 58 -15.44 -21.78 8.02
C THR A 58 -14.33 -21.69 6.97
N PRO A 59 -13.74 -22.81 6.54
CA PRO A 59 -12.57 -22.81 5.65
C PRO A 59 -12.87 -22.23 4.25
N ASP A 60 -14.12 -22.29 3.81
CA ASP A 60 -14.57 -21.76 2.51
C ASP A 60 -15.15 -20.33 2.60
N SER A 61 -14.96 -19.65 3.72
CA SER A 61 -15.41 -18.26 3.89
C SER A 61 -14.43 -17.29 3.18
N TYR A 62 -14.94 -16.56 2.16
CA TYR A 62 -14.17 -15.50 1.51
C TYR A 62 -13.67 -14.45 2.53
N PRO A 63 -14.53 -13.86 3.40
CA PRO A 63 -14.06 -12.85 4.35
C PRO A 63 -12.99 -13.35 5.32
N ALA A 64 -13.07 -14.63 5.72
CA ALA A 64 -12.07 -15.20 6.63
C ALA A 64 -10.72 -15.40 5.95
N ASN A 65 -10.73 -15.91 4.71
CA ASN A 65 -9.51 -16.11 3.93
C ASN A 65 -8.85 -14.77 3.55
N GLU A 66 -9.63 -13.78 3.13
CA GLU A 66 -9.11 -12.45 2.79
C GLU A 66 -8.49 -11.78 4.02
N ALA A 67 -9.19 -11.72 5.15
CA ALA A 67 -8.69 -11.11 6.37
C ALA A 67 -7.43 -11.80 6.93
N ALA A 68 -7.39 -13.14 6.86
CA ALA A 68 -6.21 -13.90 7.27
C ALA A 68 -5.02 -13.64 6.33
N GLY A 69 -5.23 -13.62 5.02
CA GLY A 69 -4.20 -13.32 4.04
C GLY A 69 -3.55 -11.96 4.27
N VAL A 70 -4.37 -10.93 4.46
CA VAL A 70 -3.90 -9.56 4.79
C VAL A 70 -3.08 -9.56 6.09
N ALA A 71 -3.56 -10.22 7.15
CA ALA A 71 -2.84 -10.26 8.41
C ALA A 71 -1.50 -11.00 8.30
N PHE A 72 -1.45 -12.11 7.55
CA PHE A 72 -0.21 -12.86 7.30
C PHE A 72 0.81 -12.03 6.52
N ASP A 73 0.41 -11.29 5.47
CA ASP A 73 1.32 -10.40 4.72
C ASP A 73 1.88 -9.30 5.61
N LEU A 74 1.03 -8.65 6.41
CA LEU A 74 1.46 -7.59 7.32
C LEU A 74 2.39 -8.13 8.40
N HIS A 75 2.21 -9.37 8.85
CA HIS A 75 3.07 -10.04 9.81
C HIS A 75 4.40 -10.52 9.19
N GLY A 76 4.40 -10.87 7.91
CA GLY A 76 5.55 -11.39 7.17
C GLY A 76 5.47 -12.88 6.82
N ASP A 77 4.33 -13.52 7.07
CA ASP A 77 4.05 -14.93 6.79
C ASP A 77 3.54 -15.09 5.33
N TYR A 78 4.34 -14.64 4.35
CA TYR A 78 3.93 -14.52 2.94
C TYR A 78 3.45 -15.81 2.29
N ALA A 79 3.95 -16.96 2.72
CA ALA A 79 3.48 -18.27 2.20
C ALA A 79 2.04 -18.57 2.65
N ASP A 80 1.74 -18.33 3.94
CA ASP A 80 0.41 -18.49 4.52
C ASP A 80 -0.57 -17.46 3.91
N ALA A 81 -0.10 -16.21 3.68
CA ALA A 81 -0.88 -15.18 3.01
C ALA A 81 -1.34 -15.62 1.62
N ARG A 82 -0.42 -16.09 0.79
CA ARG A 82 -0.74 -16.57 -0.56
C ARG A 82 -1.63 -17.81 -0.55
N ALA A 83 -1.48 -18.71 0.42
CA ALA A 83 -2.40 -19.85 0.57
C ALA A 83 -3.83 -19.39 0.88
N ALA A 84 -3.99 -18.39 1.78
CA ALA A 84 -5.28 -17.81 2.11
C ALA A 84 -5.89 -17.06 0.90
N PHE A 85 -5.11 -16.23 0.21
CA PHE A 85 -5.60 -15.53 -1.01
C PHE A 85 -5.95 -16.50 -2.13
N ALA A 86 -5.20 -17.58 -2.33
CA ALA A 86 -5.57 -18.62 -3.30
C ALA A 86 -6.94 -19.24 -3.00
N LYS A 87 -7.21 -19.48 -1.71
CA LYS A 87 -8.52 -19.94 -1.27
C LYS A 87 -9.61 -18.88 -1.48
N ALA A 88 -9.33 -17.61 -1.14
CA ALA A 88 -10.24 -16.49 -1.38
C ALA A 88 -10.61 -16.37 -2.87
N ILE A 89 -9.63 -16.49 -3.78
CA ILE A 89 -9.86 -16.51 -5.24
C ILE A 89 -10.76 -17.67 -5.66
N GLN A 90 -10.50 -18.86 -5.10
CA GLN A 90 -11.27 -20.07 -5.44
C GLN A 90 -12.75 -19.96 -5.06
N VAL A 91 -13.05 -19.39 -3.89
CA VAL A 91 -14.41 -19.37 -3.32
C VAL A 91 -15.20 -18.10 -3.64
N SER A 92 -14.62 -17.15 -4.38
CA SER A 92 -15.25 -15.87 -4.69
C SER A 92 -15.54 -15.69 -6.18
N SER A 93 -16.39 -14.71 -6.48
CA SER A 93 -16.74 -14.27 -7.83
C SER A 93 -16.93 -12.75 -7.87
N GLY A 94 -17.01 -12.16 -9.08
CA GLY A 94 -17.23 -10.72 -9.26
C GLY A 94 -16.19 -9.88 -8.53
N ALA A 95 -16.63 -8.79 -7.90
CA ALA A 95 -15.74 -7.82 -7.24
C ALA A 95 -14.85 -8.45 -6.14
N ASN A 96 -15.36 -9.44 -5.39
CA ASN A 96 -14.58 -10.14 -4.38
C ASN A 96 -13.42 -10.95 -5.00
N ARG A 97 -13.65 -11.55 -6.17
CA ARG A 97 -12.59 -12.28 -6.87
C ARG A 97 -11.52 -11.33 -7.42
N ILE A 98 -11.94 -10.20 -7.99
CA ILE A 98 -11.01 -9.15 -8.46
C ILE A 98 -10.14 -8.67 -7.30
N ARG A 99 -10.75 -8.37 -6.15
CA ARG A 99 -10.03 -7.98 -4.95
C ARG A 99 -9.03 -9.03 -4.49
N ALA A 100 -9.45 -10.30 -4.37
CA ALA A 100 -8.55 -11.37 -3.96
C ALA A 100 -7.37 -11.59 -4.93
N LEU A 101 -7.58 -11.37 -6.23
CA LEU A 101 -6.51 -11.41 -7.23
C LEU A 101 -5.50 -10.29 -7.01
N ARG A 102 -5.94 -9.05 -6.76
CA ARG A 102 -5.08 -7.91 -6.43
C ARG A 102 -4.33 -8.12 -5.11
N ASP A 103 -5.00 -8.63 -4.08
CA ASP A 103 -4.36 -8.95 -2.79
C ASP A 103 -3.28 -10.04 -2.96
N MET A 104 -3.52 -11.06 -3.79
CA MET A 104 -2.52 -12.08 -4.14
C MET A 104 -1.31 -11.45 -4.86
N ALA A 105 -1.54 -10.57 -5.84
CA ALA A 105 -0.44 -9.90 -6.54
C ALA A 105 0.38 -9.02 -5.60
N LEU A 106 -0.29 -8.28 -4.72
CA LEU A 106 0.34 -7.42 -3.72
C LEU A 106 1.19 -8.23 -2.71
N SER A 107 0.77 -9.45 -2.36
CA SER A 107 1.53 -10.36 -1.50
C SER A 107 2.93 -10.67 -2.05
N TYR A 108 3.10 -10.74 -3.36
CA TYR A 108 4.43 -10.84 -3.96
C TYR A 108 5.25 -9.56 -3.76
N GLY A 109 4.61 -8.39 -3.75
CA GLY A 109 5.25 -7.11 -3.40
C GLY A 109 5.77 -7.10 -1.96
N PHE A 110 4.98 -7.57 -1.01
CA PHE A 110 5.40 -7.75 0.40
C PHE A 110 6.61 -8.69 0.52
N ALA A 111 6.68 -9.72 -0.31
CA ALA A 111 7.81 -10.65 -0.34
C ALA A 111 9.05 -10.09 -1.08
N GLY A 112 9.01 -8.88 -1.60
CA GLY A 112 10.13 -8.22 -2.27
C GLY A 112 10.29 -8.55 -3.76
N GLY A 113 9.21 -8.87 -4.44
CA GLY A 113 9.19 -9.11 -5.89
C GLY A 113 7.88 -8.63 -6.54
N CYS A 114 7.82 -8.60 -7.88
CA CYS A 114 6.57 -8.29 -8.57
C CYS A 114 6.16 -9.34 -9.61
N GLN A 115 7.12 -10.03 -10.21
CA GLN A 115 6.86 -10.96 -11.32
C GLN A 115 5.84 -12.07 -10.98
N GLY A 116 5.85 -12.59 -9.75
CA GLY A 116 4.88 -13.58 -9.30
C GLY A 116 3.46 -13.04 -9.18
N GLY A 117 3.30 -11.72 -9.02
CA GLY A 117 2.01 -11.04 -8.97
C GLY A 117 1.37 -10.82 -10.34
N VAL A 118 2.19 -10.68 -11.39
CA VAL A 118 1.73 -10.36 -12.77
C VAL A 118 0.56 -11.23 -13.24
N PRO A 119 0.55 -12.57 -13.11
CA PRO A 119 -0.55 -13.38 -13.60
C PRO A 119 -1.89 -13.12 -12.89
N TYR A 120 -1.85 -12.65 -11.66
CA TYR A 120 -3.04 -12.37 -10.87
C TYR A 120 -3.63 -11.00 -11.21
N ASP A 121 -2.80 -9.96 -11.26
CA ASP A 121 -3.25 -8.64 -11.69
C ASP A 121 -3.67 -8.62 -13.15
N GLN A 122 -3.05 -9.41 -14.03
CA GLN A 122 -3.55 -9.59 -15.40
C GLN A 122 -4.99 -10.13 -15.40
N GLN A 123 -5.30 -11.12 -14.57
CA GLN A 123 -6.66 -11.64 -14.46
C GLN A 123 -7.64 -10.60 -13.88
N ALA A 124 -7.21 -9.80 -12.89
CA ALA A 124 -8.02 -8.72 -12.34
C ALA A 124 -8.31 -7.64 -13.40
N TYR A 125 -7.26 -7.20 -14.10
CA TYR A 125 -7.33 -6.25 -15.20
C TYR A 125 -8.29 -6.70 -16.32
N ASP A 126 -8.17 -7.95 -16.77
CA ASP A 126 -9.02 -8.52 -17.81
C ASP A 126 -10.50 -8.59 -17.37
N GLN A 127 -10.77 -8.86 -16.10
CA GLN A 127 -12.12 -8.85 -15.56
C GLN A 127 -12.72 -7.44 -15.54
N GLU A 128 -11.94 -6.42 -15.12
CA GLU A 128 -12.39 -5.03 -15.16
C GLU A 128 -12.66 -4.57 -16.62
N LEU A 129 -11.80 -4.95 -17.56
CA LEU A 129 -12.04 -4.69 -18.99
C LEU A 129 -13.32 -5.36 -19.52
N ALA A 130 -13.60 -6.60 -19.10
CA ALA A 130 -14.82 -7.31 -19.49
C ALA A 130 -16.09 -6.63 -18.95
N LEU A 131 -15.98 -5.96 -17.77
CA LEU A 131 -17.03 -5.12 -17.20
C LEU A 131 -17.11 -3.74 -17.87
N LYS A 132 -16.17 -3.40 -18.76
CA LYS A 132 -15.97 -2.06 -19.36
C LYS A 132 -15.67 -0.99 -18.31
N ASP A 133 -15.15 -1.38 -17.16
CA ASP A 133 -14.68 -0.47 -16.12
C ASP A 133 -13.21 -0.10 -16.39
N PHE A 134 -13.01 0.78 -17.37
CA PHE A 134 -11.68 1.21 -17.82
C PHE A 134 -10.91 1.96 -16.74
N TYR A 135 -11.63 2.62 -15.81
CA TYR A 135 -10.99 3.29 -14.69
C TYR A 135 -10.37 2.29 -13.72
N ASN A 136 -11.14 1.32 -13.25
CA ASN A 136 -10.63 0.30 -12.35
C ASN A 136 -9.60 -0.62 -13.01
N ALA A 137 -9.73 -0.90 -14.32
CA ALA A 137 -8.67 -1.59 -15.07
C ALA A 137 -7.34 -0.79 -15.01
N GLY A 138 -7.40 0.53 -15.19
CA GLY A 138 -6.24 1.40 -15.05
C GLY A 138 -5.65 1.39 -13.64
N GLU A 139 -6.49 1.42 -12.60
CA GLU A 139 -6.06 1.33 -11.19
C GLU A 139 -5.33 0.02 -10.89
N VAL A 140 -5.84 -1.12 -11.38
CA VAL A 140 -5.17 -2.44 -11.22
C VAL A 140 -3.78 -2.41 -11.84
N ALA A 141 -3.68 -1.89 -13.07
CA ALA A 141 -2.41 -1.80 -13.78
C ALA A 141 -1.40 -0.87 -13.07
N ASP A 142 -1.84 0.29 -12.59
CA ASP A 142 -1.00 1.23 -11.84
C ASP A 142 -0.51 0.65 -10.51
N GLU A 143 -1.35 -0.16 -9.84
CA GLU A 143 -1.00 -0.83 -8.58
C GLU A 143 0.16 -1.80 -8.77
N LEU A 144 0.07 -2.69 -9.77
CA LEU A 144 1.15 -3.61 -10.11
C LEU A 144 2.42 -2.88 -10.56
N ALA A 145 2.26 -1.85 -11.40
CA ALA A 145 3.38 -1.02 -11.83
C ALA A 145 4.10 -0.38 -10.65
N ARG A 146 3.33 0.08 -9.63
CA ARG A 146 3.87 0.62 -8.38
C ARG A 146 4.68 -0.43 -7.61
N VAL A 147 4.16 -1.63 -7.48
CA VAL A 147 4.87 -2.75 -6.85
C VAL A 147 6.16 -3.06 -7.61
N CYS A 148 6.12 -3.09 -8.94
CA CYS A 148 7.29 -3.41 -9.75
C CYS A 148 8.38 -2.33 -9.68
N ILE A 149 8.04 -1.04 -9.77
CA ILE A 149 9.05 0.02 -9.65
C ILE A 149 9.69 0.01 -8.27
N ASP A 150 8.92 -0.21 -7.21
CA ASP A 150 9.45 -0.22 -5.84
C ASP A 150 10.41 -1.41 -5.62
N ASN A 151 10.16 -2.55 -6.28
CA ASN A 151 11.04 -3.73 -6.27
C ASN A 151 12.17 -3.68 -7.32
N GLY A 152 12.27 -2.62 -8.12
CA GLY A 152 13.39 -2.40 -9.05
C GLY A 152 13.21 -2.96 -10.45
N ASP A 153 12.06 -3.58 -10.75
CA ASP A 153 11.72 -4.05 -12.09
C ASP A 153 11.11 -2.91 -12.91
N LEU A 154 11.99 -2.09 -13.47
CA LEU A 154 11.59 -0.84 -14.15
C LEU A 154 10.92 -1.09 -15.51
N ASP A 155 11.25 -2.19 -16.18
CA ASP A 155 10.67 -2.50 -17.49
C ASP A 155 9.25 -3.03 -17.34
N THR A 156 9.00 -3.92 -16.41
CA THR A 156 7.64 -4.36 -16.08
C THR A 156 6.80 -3.20 -15.53
N ALA A 157 7.38 -2.34 -14.69
CA ALA A 157 6.70 -1.14 -14.19
C ALA A 157 6.28 -0.21 -15.34
N TYR A 158 7.19 0.04 -16.30
CA TYR A 158 6.88 0.87 -17.47
C TYR A 158 5.71 0.30 -18.28
N GLN A 159 5.74 -1.01 -18.56
CA GLN A 159 4.68 -1.66 -19.35
C GLN A 159 3.32 -1.56 -18.66
N TRP A 160 3.27 -1.80 -17.35
CA TRP A 160 2.03 -1.75 -16.60
C TRP A 160 1.51 -0.33 -16.38
N TYR A 161 2.38 0.68 -16.16
CA TYR A 161 1.95 2.08 -16.16
C TYR A 161 1.39 2.51 -17.52
N LYS A 162 2.02 2.04 -18.62
CA LYS A 162 1.47 2.30 -19.96
C LYS A 162 0.12 1.63 -20.16
N THR A 163 -0.02 0.38 -19.72
CA THR A 163 -1.29 -0.37 -19.77
C THR A 163 -2.38 0.35 -18.98
N GLY A 164 -2.07 0.86 -17.79
CA GLY A 164 -3.01 1.63 -16.96
C GLY A 164 -3.43 2.95 -17.61
N TYR A 165 -2.46 3.69 -18.13
CA TYR A 165 -2.71 4.93 -18.87
C TYR A 165 -3.60 4.69 -20.08
N ASP A 166 -3.25 3.72 -20.92
CA ASP A 166 -4.01 3.38 -22.12
C ASP A 166 -5.44 2.92 -21.77
N ALA A 167 -5.61 2.14 -20.71
CA ALA A 167 -6.93 1.70 -20.23
C ALA A 167 -7.78 2.88 -19.76
N GLY A 168 -7.23 3.74 -18.92
CA GLY A 168 -7.94 4.88 -18.38
C GLY A 168 -8.45 5.85 -19.44
N LEU A 169 -7.69 6.02 -20.53
CA LEU A 169 -8.09 6.85 -21.68
C LEU A 169 -9.14 6.20 -22.59
N ARG A 170 -9.45 4.91 -22.43
CA ARG A 170 -10.50 4.23 -23.23
C ARG A 170 -11.91 4.55 -22.76
N GLN A 171 -12.07 5.24 -21.62
CA GLN A 171 -13.41 5.62 -21.16
C GLN A 171 -14.12 6.44 -22.22
N PRO A 172 -15.31 6.03 -22.69
CA PRO A 172 -16.11 6.83 -23.62
C PRO A 172 -16.44 8.20 -23.01
N ASP A 173 -16.35 9.25 -23.81
CA ASP A 173 -16.64 10.63 -23.40
C ASP A 173 -15.90 11.04 -22.10
N ILE A 174 -14.62 10.62 -21.99
CA ILE A 174 -13.79 10.89 -20.82
C ILE A 174 -13.79 12.39 -20.46
N PRO A 175 -14.20 12.78 -19.25
CA PRO A 175 -14.19 14.19 -18.87
C PRO A 175 -12.75 14.72 -18.73
N PRO A 176 -12.54 16.04 -18.94
CA PRO A 176 -11.21 16.64 -18.93
C PRO A 176 -10.39 16.36 -17.66
N ASP A 177 -11.01 16.47 -16.49
CA ASP A 177 -10.39 16.18 -15.20
C ASP A 177 -9.92 14.73 -15.09
N ARG A 178 -10.70 13.78 -15.63
CA ARG A 178 -10.33 12.36 -15.66
C ARG A 178 -9.18 12.09 -16.63
N LYS A 179 -9.19 12.76 -17.78
CA LYS A 179 -8.09 12.67 -18.76
C LYS A 179 -6.80 13.22 -18.14
N ASP A 180 -6.87 14.41 -17.56
CA ASP A 180 -5.72 15.05 -16.89
C ASP A 180 -5.20 14.21 -15.71
N LEU A 181 -6.06 13.47 -15.02
CA LEU A 181 -5.65 12.52 -13.97
C LEU A 181 -4.72 11.44 -14.55
N TRP A 182 -5.11 10.81 -15.67
CA TRP A 182 -4.30 9.76 -16.29
C TRP A 182 -3.01 10.32 -16.90
N GLU A 183 -3.06 11.50 -17.52
CA GLU A 183 -1.86 12.19 -18.01
C GLU A 183 -0.90 12.52 -16.88
N PHE A 184 -1.40 13.04 -15.75
CA PHE A 184 -0.58 13.31 -14.57
C PHE A 184 0.09 12.03 -14.02
N ARG A 185 -0.68 10.96 -13.85
CA ARG A 185 -0.17 9.67 -13.35
C ARG A 185 0.90 9.11 -14.27
N TRP A 186 0.70 9.21 -15.57
CA TRP A 186 1.69 8.79 -16.55
C TRP A 186 3.00 9.59 -16.42
N GLU A 187 2.94 10.90 -16.42
CA GLU A 187 4.12 11.76 -16.30
C GLU A 187 4.83 11.54 -14.93
N HIS A 188 4.06 11.40 -13.87
CA HIS A 188 4.57 11.07 -12.53
C HIS A 188 5.31 9.71 -12.52
N ALA A 189 4.78 8.70 -13.22
CA ALA A 189 5.41 7.39 -13.34
C ALA A 189 6.71 7.46 -14.16
N GLN A 190 6.67 8.15 -15.31
CA GLN A 190 7.83 8.31 -16.20
C GLN A 190 8.98 9.06 -15.50
N ALA A 191 8.68 10.12 -14.75
CA ALA A 191 9.70 10.83 -13.98
C ALA A 191 10.42 9.90 -12.98
N ARG A 192 9.67 9.04 -12.28
CA ARG A 192 10.24 8.07 -11.34
C ARG A 192 11.07 7.00 -12.03
N ILE A 193 10.61 6.47 -13.14
CA ILE A 193 11.35 5.46 -13.92
C ILE A 193 12.64 6.06 -14.49
N ALA A 194 12.58 7.26 -15.08
CA ALA A 194 13.75 7.98 -15.59
C ALA A 194 14.77 8.26 -14.47
N ALA A 195 14.32 8.73 -13.31
CA ALA A 195 15.18 8.95 -12.16
C ALA A 195 15.90 7.66 -11.71
N ARG A 196 15.19 6.54 -11.64
CA ARG A 196 15.75 5.22 -11.30
C ARG A 196 16.77 4.72 -12.34
N ARG A 197 16.55 5.04 -13.62
CA ARG A 197 17.49 4.75 -14.73
C ARG A 197 18.68 5.70 -14.76
N GLY A 198 18.71 6.73 -13.93
CA GLY A 198 19.76 7.75 -13.89
C GLY A 198 19.65 8.80 -15.00
N ASP A 199 18.57 8.80 -15.78
CA ASP A 199 18.30 9.82 -16.79
C ASP A 199 17.67 11.06 -16.14
N LYS A 200 18.56 11.94 -15.66
CA LYS A 200 18.14 13.17 -14.98
C LYS A 200 17.39 14.13 -15.88
N ALA A 201 17.76 14.18 -17.18
CA ALA A 201 17.13 15.09 -18.13
C ALA A 201 15.69 14.68 -18.40
N ALA A 202 15.46 13.40 -18.71
CA ALA A 202 14.11 12.87 -18.89
C ALA A 202 13.28 12.99 -17.61
N ALA A 203 13.86 12.71 -16.42
CA ALA A 203 13.16 12.85 -15.16
C ALA A 203 12.65 14.28 -14.94
N GLN A 204 13.49 15.31 -15.20
CA GLN A 204 13.10 16.71 -15.07
C GLN A 204 12.04 17.12 -16.12
N GLN A 205 12.13 16.62 -17.34
CA GLN A 205 11.13 16.87 -18.39
C GLN A 205 9.75 16.34 -17.95
N HIS A 206 9.67 15.13 -17.45
CA HIS A 206 8.42 14.52 -16.97
C HIS A 206 7.89 15.22 -15.69
N VAL A 207 8.78 15.68 -14.80
CA VAL A 207 8.36 16.52 -13.65
C VAL A 207 7.70 17.82 -14.14
N ALA A 208 8.30 18.51 -15.12
CA ALA A 208 7.73 19.74 -15.66
C ALA A 208 6.39 19.50 -16.35
N ALA A 209 6.23 18.37 -17.06
CA ALA A 209 4.96 17.98 -17.67
C ALA A 209 3.90 17.72 -16.60
N ALA A 210 4.21 16.96 -15.53
CA ALA A 210 3.30 16.73 -14.41
C ALA A 210 2.86 18.04 -13.73
N GLN A 211 3.78 18.97 -13.51
CA GLN A 211 3.49 20.31 -12.97
C GLN A 211 2.56 21.12 -13.89
N SER A 212 2.79 21.06 -15.21
CA SER A 212 1.94 21.76 -16.17
C SER A 212 0.51 21.22 -16.21
N ILE A 213 0.32 19.91 -16.00
CA ILE A 213 -1.01 19.31 -15.89
C ILE A 213 -1.71 19.78 -14.61
N LEU A 214 -1.02 19.78 -13.46
CA LEU A 214 -1.59 20.28 -12.20
C LEU A 214 -1.97 21.75 -12.27
N ALA A 215 -1.19 22.57 -12.99
CA ALA A 215 -1.44 24.00 -13.16
C ALA A 215 -2.76 24.32 -13.90
N LYS A 216 -3.39 23.34 -14.58
CA LYS A 216 -4.73 23.49 -15.16
C LYS A 216 -5.81 23.61 -14.07
N GLY A 217 -5.56 23.07 -12.88
CA GLY A 217 -6.47 23.16 -11.73
C GLY A 217 -7.62 22.14 -11.72
N ASP A 218 -7.70 21.24 -12.71
CA ASP A 218 -8.79 20.26 -12.84
C ASP A 218 -8.72 19.14 -11.79
N ASN A 219 -7.53 18.89 -11.21
CA ASN A 219 -7.28 17.83 -10.24
C ASN A 219 -6.48 18.33 -9.01
N PRO A 220 -7.02 19.27 -8.20
CA PRO A 220 -6.30 19.83 -7.06
C PRO A 220 -5.90 18.78 -6.02
N GLN A 221 -6.63 17.68 -5.91
CA GLN A 221 -6.29 16.55 -5.03
C GLN A 221 -5.00 15.83 -5.44
N GLN A 222 -4.50 15.99 -6.67
CA GLN A 222 -3.24 15.42 -7.11
C GLN A 222 -2.02 16.27 -6.71
N GLU A 223 -2.19 17.51 -6.33
CA GLU A 223 -1.10 18.40 -5.89
C GLU A 223 -0.32 17.82 -4.71
N GLN A 224 -0.98 17.06 -3.83
CA GLN A 224 -0.35 16.39 -2.70
C GLN A 224 0.77 15.40 -3.09
N PHE A 225 0.77 14.90 -4.34
CA PHE A 225 1.78 13.96 -4.83
C PHE A 225 3.02 14.65 -5.41
N LEU A 226 2.97 15.97 -5.62
CA LEU A 226 4.08 16.71 -6.21
C LEU A 226 5.32 16.75 -5.31
N PRO A 227 5.24 17.04 -4.00
CA PRO A 227 6.41 16.97 -3.11
C PRO A 227 7.02 15.56 -3.09
N TYR A 228 6.21 14.52 -3.09
CA TYR A 228 6.68 13.13 -3.21
C TYR A 228 7.49 12.94 -4.50
N LEU A 229 6.97 13.35 -5.66
CA LEU A 229 7.65 13.22 -6.95
C LEU A 229 9.00 13.95 -6.96
N LEU A 230 9.01 15.21 -6.50
CA LEU A 230 10.22 16.03 -6.43
C LEU A 230 11.27 15.40 -5.50
N GLY A 231 10.85 14.93 -4.34
CA GLY A 231 11.73 14.23 -3.39
C GLY A 231 12.31 12.95 -3.97
N TYR A 232 11.48 12.16 -4.69
CA TYR A 232 11.91 10.92 -5.33
C TYR A 232 12.97 11.17 -6.42
N VAL A 233 12.73 12.12 -7.30
CA VAL A 233 13.68 12.48 -8.37
C VAL A 233 14.98 13.04 -7.77
N ALA A 234 14.92 13.89 -6.76
CA ALA A 234 16.09 14.40 -6.05
C ALA A 234 16.91 13.27 -5.38
N PHE A 235 16.24 12.32 -4.73
CA PHE A 235 16.89 11.18 -4.08
C PHE A 235 17.70 10.34 -5.08
N TYR A 236 17.10 9.93 -6.20
CA TYR A 236 17.80 9.14 -7.22
C TYR A 236 18.81 9.96 -8.05
N SER A 237 18.74 11.30 -7.99
CA SER A 237 19.75 12.20 -8.55
C SER A 237 20.94 12.43 -7.61
N GLY A 238 20.86 11.94 -6.36
CA GLY A 238 21.90 12.12 -5.34
C GLY A 238 21.81 13.44 -4.55
N ASP A 239 20.78 14.25 -4.79
CA ASP A 239 20.52 15.48 -4.02
C ASP A 239 19.67 15.18 -2.79
N TYR A 240 20.31 14.61 -1.77
CA TYR A 240 19.63 14.16 -0.56
C TYR A 240 19.09 15.31 0.30
N GLN A 241 19.67 16.50 0.24
CA GLN A 241 19.15 17.66 0.97
C GLN A 241 17.80 18.10 0.40
N THR A 242 17.73 18.26 -0.92
CA THR A 242 16.46 18.55 -1.60
C THR A 242 15.44 17.42 -1.40
N ALA A 243 15.86 16.14 -1.49
CA ALA A 243 14.99 15.00 -1.28
C ALA A 243 14.35 15.04 0.10
N LEU A 244 15.13 15.25 1.17
CA LEU A 244 14.62 15.37 2.54
C LEU A 244 13.62 16.52 2.69
N ALA A 245 13.95 17.69 2.18
CA ALA A 245 13.09 18.87 2.26
C ALA A 245 11.74 18.65 1.53
N GLN A 246 11.74 17.91 0.42
CA GLN A 246 10.51 17.62 -0.32
C GLN A 246 9.68 16.51 0.36
N PHE A 247 10.28 15.43 0.85
CA PHE A 247 9.55 14.41 1.60
C PHE A 247 8.92 14.97 2.88
N GLN A 248 9.61 15.88 3.57
CA GLN A 248 9.05 16.56 4.76
C GLN A 248 7.89 17.51 4.44
N LYS A 249 7.79 18.02 3.21
CA LYS A 249 6.66 18.83 2.73
C LYS A 249 5.48 17.96 2.24
N SER A 250 5.71 16.66 2.00
CA SER A 250 4.65 15.78 1.53
C SER A 250 3.58 15.66 2.62
N PRO A 251 2.30 15.92 2.30
CA PRO A 251 1.22 15.68 3.22
C PRO A 251 0.84 14.20 3.30
N LEU A 252 1.50 13.34 2.53
CA LEU A 252 1.22 11.90 2.51
C LEU A 252 1.80 11.25 3.77
N ASP A 253 0.91 10.73 4.59
CA ASP A 253 1.24 9.93 5.76
C ASP A 253 1.17 8.45 5.36
N ASP A 254 2.24 7.94 4.75
CA ASP A 254 2.31 6.57 4.27
C ASP A 254 3.68 5.92 4.50
N ALA A 255 3.70 4.58 4.51
CA ALA A 255 4.89 3.80 4.81
C ALA A 255 6.02 4.00 3.78
N PHE A 256 5.67 4.27 2.51
CA PHE A 256 6.67 4.51 1.46
C PHE A 256 7.40 5.83 1.71
N ILE A 257 6.67 6.93 1.95
CA ILE A 257 7.26 8.25 2.21
C ILE A 257 8.15 8.21 3.44
N PHE A 258 7.71 7.53 4.51
CA PHE A 258 8.55 7.38 5.71
C PHE A 258 9.82 6.59 5.44
N CYS A 259 9.75 5.52 4.66
CA CYS A 259 10.96 4.78 4.27
C CYS A 259 11.88 5.58 3.36
N MET A 260 11.37 6.35 2.41
CA MET A 260 12.18 7.22 1.57
C MET A 260 12.85 8.34 2.39
N THR A 261 12.14 8.92 3.36
CA THR A 261 12.69 9.88 4.31
C THR A 261 13.81 9.25 5.15
N ALA A 262 13.57 8.04 5.69
CA ALA A 262 14.56 7.30 6.46
C ALA A 262 15.83 7.01 5.65
N GLN A 263 15.69 6.50 4.42
CA GLN A 263 16.81 6.24 3.53
C GLN A 263 17.59 7.53 3.18
N THR A 264 16.86 8.64 3.00
CA THR A 264 17.47 9.96 2.74
C THR A 264 18.29 10.41 3.94
N LEU A 265 17.78 10.27 5.16
CA LEU A 265 18.50 10.57 6.40
C LEU A 265 19.72 9.68 6.59
N GLU A 266 19.64 8.38 6.25
CA GLU A 266 20.82 7.50 6.24
C GLU A 266 21.92 8.02 5.31
N LYS A 267 21.54 8.50 4.10
CA LYS A 267 22.49 9.09 3.13
C LYS A 267 23.13 10.39 3.65
N LEU A 268 22.39 11.14 4.46
CA LEU A 268 22.88 12.38 5.11
C LEU A 268 23.64 12.12 6.42
N GLY A 269 23.70 10.86 6.88
CA GLY A 269 24.42 10.46 8.10
C GLY A 269 23.60 10.50 9.38
N ASP A 270 22.33 10.93 9.34
CA ASP A 270 21.45 10.97 10.52
C ASP A 270 20.72 9.63 10.71
N LYS A 271 21.46 8.65 11.24
CA LYS A 271 20.93 7.33 11.50
C LYS A 271 19.85 7.32 12.60
N SER A 272 19.94 8.23 13.56
CA SER A 272 18.99 8.30 14.67
C SER A 272 17.59 8.64 14.18
N GLN A 273 17.48 9.74 13.43
CA GLN A 273 16.19 10.11 12.85
C GLN A 273 15.70 9.08 11.81
N ALA A 274 16.60 8.46 11.03
CA ALA A 274 16.22 7.40 10.09
C ALA A 274 15.49 6.25 10.80
N MET A 275 15.98 5.80 11.96
CA MET A 275 15.33 4.75 12.75
C MET A 275 13.92 5.15 13.22
N ASP A 276 13.69 6.40 13.56
CA ASP A 276 12.36 6.88 13.96
C ASP A 276 11.37 6.83 12.79
N TYR A 277 11.80 7.19 11.57
CA TYR A 277 10.98 7.06 10.38
C TYR A 277 10.70 5.59 9.99
N TYR A 278 11.66 4.68 10.16
CA TYR A 278 11.41 3.25 9.96
C TYR A 278 10.38 2.71 10.97
N ARG A 279 10.43 3.13 12.24
CA ARG A 279 9.40 2.75 13.23
C ARG A 279 8.00 3.25 12.82
N LYS A 280 7.90 4.48 12.31
CA LYS A 280 6.64 5.00 11.77
C LYS A 280 6.15 4.16 10.58
N ALA A 281 7.02 3.82 9.63
CA ALA A 281 6.67 2.97 8.50
C ALA A 281 6.18 1.57 8.92
N LEU A 282 6.82 0.99 9.94
CA LEU A 282 6.44 -0.33 10.48
C LEU A 282 5.04 -0.35 11.12
N ALA A 283 4.57 0.78 11.63
CA ALA A 283 3.28 0.89 12.33
C ALA A 283 2.06 0.84 11.41
N PHE A 284 2.24 0.94 10.09
CA PHE A 284 1.11 0.88 9.16
C PHE A 284 0.49 -0.52 9.07
N THR A 285 -0.84 -0.54 9.00
CA THR A 285 -1.65 -1.77 8.96
C THR A 285 -2.50 -1.90 7.70
N ALA A 286 -2.34 -0.99 6.72
CA ALA A 286 -3.03 -1.08 5.44
C ALA A 286 -2.38 -2.14 4.53
N HIS A 287 -3.19 -2.81 3.71
CA HIS A 287 -2.71 -3.73 2.68
C HIS A 287 -2.75 -2.98 1.33
N ASN A 288 -1.63 -2.36 0.98
CA ASN A 288 -1.49 -1.52 -0.21
C ASN A 288 0.00 -1.42 -0.64
N PRO A 289 0.31 -0.92 -1.86
CA PRO A 289 1.68 -0.84 -2.36
C PRO A 289 2.66 -0.06 -1.45
N PRO A 290 2.31 1.12 -0.87
CA PRO A 290 3.20 1.80 0.07
C PRO A 290 3.63 0.94 1.25
N VAL A 291 2.73 0.15 1.81
CA VAL A 291 3.02 -0.73 2.96
C VAL A 291 3.75 -2.00 2.51
N ALA A 292 3.44 -2.53 1.33
CA ALA A 292 4.13 -3.67 0.74
C ALA A 292 5.64 -3.39 0.52
N TYR A 293 5.99 -2.15 0.21
CA TYR A 293 7.39 -1.71 0.17
C TYR A 293 7.93 -1.38 1.56
N GLY A 294 7.22 -0.51 2.30
CA GLY A 294 7.75 0.15 3.48
C GLY A 294 7.90 -0.77 4.69
N LYS A 295 6.88 -1.61 4.96
CA LYS A 295 6.87 -2.45 6.17
C LYS A 295 7.95 -3.54 6.16
N PRO A 296 8.17 -4.30 5.07
CA PRO A 296 9.29 -5.24 4.99
C PRO A 296 10.66 -4.57 5.05
N LEU A 297 10.81 -3.40 4.42
CA LEU A 297 12.05 -2.63 4.49
C LEU A 297 12.34 -2.16 5.91
N ALA A 298 11.35 -1.54 6.56
CA ALA A 298 11.47 -1.07 7.95
C ALA A 298 11.84 -2.21 8.91
N ARG A 299 11.19 -3.37 8.75
CA ARG A 299 11.48 -4.57 9.56
C ARG A 299 12.93 -5.06 9.43
N LYS A 300 13.53 -4.92 8.23
CA LYS A 300 14.95 -5.28 7.99
C LYS A 300 15.94 -4.26 8.60
N LYS A 301 15.48 -3.06 8.89
CA LYS A 301 16.30 -1.94 9.37
C LYS A 301 16.27 -1.78 10.89
N LEU A 302 15.23 -2.30 11.54
CA LEU A 302 15.01 -2.28 12.99
C LEU A 302 15.46 -3.58 13.66
#